data_41a9dd7a75aeaa9d0c2df28005826ea1
#
_entry.id   41a9dd7a75aeaa9d0c2df28005826ea1
#
_cell.length_a   1.000
_cell.length_b   1.000
_cell.length_c   1.000
_cell.angle_alpha   90.00
_cell.angle_beta   90.00
_cell.angle_gamma   90.00
#
_symmetry.space_group_name_H-M   'P 1'
#
loop_
_entity.id
_entity.type
_entity.pdbx_description
1 polymer ?
#
loop_
_entity_poly.entity_id
_entity_poly.type
_entity_poly.pdbx_seq_one_letter_code
_entity_poly.pdbx_strand_id
1 'polypeptide(L)'
;MATATPFLNTPAAASIDEARALIRQCAEPCMAGELVKEAIFRASRRLEMPLSRARDIWYGDARRIDANEMDRLSRGAEEAELARGLAALEFLKDRAVASSSDEAIKQLRAALITFQRDFGRRLASSAF
;
A
#
# COMPACT_ATOMS: atom_id res chain seq x y z
N MET A 1 8.66 35.79 -9.29
CA MET A 1 9.66 34.91 -9.75
C MET A 1 9.18 33.56 -10.12
N ALA A 2 10.03 32.88 -10.76
CA ALA A 2 9.75 31.52 -11.19
C ALA A 2 9.41 30.59 -10.06
N THR A 3 9.80 30.92 -8.90
CA THR A 3 9.58 30.08 -7.74
C THR A 3 8.11 29.83 -7.43
N ALA A 4 7.26 30.75 -7.81
CA ALA A 4 5.84 30.58 -7.55
C ALA A 4 5.22 29.54 -8.47
N THR A 5 5.83 29.34 -9.59
CA THR A 5 5.29 28.52 -10.64
C THR A 5 5.06 27.07 -10.24
N PRO A 6 6.00 26.43 -9.57
CA PRO A 6 5.83 25.02 -9.24
C PRO A 6 4.60 24.70 -8.42
N PHE A 7 4.20 25.60 -7.58
CA PHE A 7 3.02 25.39 -6.80
C PHE A 7 1.77 25.38 -7.63
N LEU A 8 1.75 26.26 -8.58
CA LEU A 8 0.55 26.49 -9.34
C LEU A 8 0.28 25.39 -10.31
N ASN A 9 1.32 24.78 -10.77
CA ASN A 9 1.17 23.91 -11.92
C ASN A 9 0.79 22.51 -11.58
N THR A 10 1.22 22.04 -10.44
CA THR A 10 1.24 20.63 -10.31
C THR A 10 0.40 20.01 -9.23
N PRO A 11 0.01 20.72 -8.19
CA PRO A 11 -0.59 20.05 -7.06
C PRO A 11 -1.77 19.16 -7.37
N ALA A 12 -2.71 19.65 -8.17
CA ALA A 12 -3.90 18.89 -8.45
C ALA A 12 -3.61 17.64 -9.29
N ALA A 13 -2.85 17.81 -10.34
CA ALA A 13 -2.52 16.69 -11.21
C ALA A 13 -1.64 15.67 -10.50
N ALA A 14 -0.66 16.13 -9.76
CA ALA A 14 0.21 15.26 -9.01
C ALA A 14 -0.58 14.49 -7.94
N SER A 15 -1.52 15.16 -7.29
CA SER A 15 -2.34 14.52 -6.29
C SER A 15 -3.20 13.40 -6.86
N ILE A 16 -3.75 13.61 -8.05
CA ILE A 16 -4.58 12.60 -8.69
C ILE A 16 -3.74 11.39 -9.08
N ASP A 17 -2.58 11.61 -9.68
CA ASP A 17 -1.69 10.51 -10.07
C ASP A 17 -1.19 9.76 -8.86
N GLU A 18 -0.85 10.49 -7.83
CA GLU A 18 -0.41 9.92 -6.57
C GLU A 18 -1.52 9.07 -5.94
N ALA A 19 -2.74 9.61 -5.94
CA ALA A 19 -3.89 8.90 -5.39
C ALA A 19 -4.15 7.60 -6.15
N ARG A 20 -4.01 7.63 -7.48
CA ARG A 20 -4.18 6.42 -8.29
C ARG A 20 -3.15 5.35 -7.92
N ALA A 21 -1.92 5.76 -7.77
CA ALA A 21 -0.87 4.82 -7.37
C ALA A 21 -1.14 4.24 -6.00
N LEU A 22 -1.56 5.07 -5.07
CA LEU A 22 -1.83 4.63 -3.71
C LEU A 22 -3.04 3.68 -3.64
N ILE A 23 -4.11 3.98 -4.37
CA ILE A 23 -5.29 3.14 -4.31
C ILE A 23 -5.02 1.76 -4.90
N ARG A 24 -4.14 1.68 -5.90
CA ARG A 24 -3.75 0.38 -6.44
C ARG A 24 -2.98 -0.43 -5.41
N GLN A 25 -2.14 0.21 -4.63
CA GLN A 25 -1.45 -0.45 -3.54
C GLN A 25 -2.43 -0.91 -2.47
N CYS A 26 -3.48 -0.13 -2.21
CA CYS A 26 -4.50 -0.50 -1.24
C CYS A 26 -5.27 -1.76 -1.64
N ALA A 27 -5.29 -2.07 -2.91
CA ALA A 27 -5.99 -3.26 -3.41
C ALA A 27 -5.17 -4.54 -3.29
N GLU A 28 -3.88 -4.41 -3.03
CA GLU A 28 -3.03 -5.59 -2.93
C GLU A 28 -3.29 -6.38 -1.67
N PRO A 29 -3.06 -7.69 -1.69
CA PRO A 29 -2.50 -8.45 -2.82
C PRO A 29 -3.58 -8.79 -3.84
N CYS A 30 -3.22 -8.70 -5.11
CA CYS A 30 -4.11 -9.05 -6.21
C CYS A 30 -3.80 -10.46 -6.67
N MET A 31 -4.85 -11.24 -6.87
CA MET A 31 -4.68 -12.62 -7.30
C MET A 31 -4.67 -12.69 -8.83
N ALA A 32 -3.96 -13.68 -9.34
CA ALA A 32 -3.93 -13.89 -10.78
C ALA A 32 -5.35 -14.17 -11.30
N GLY A 33 -5.72 -13.49 -12.37
CA GLY A 33 -7.05 -13.64 -12.94
C GLY A 33 -8.15 -12.87 -12.25
N GLU A 34 -7.79 -12.10 -11.25
CA GLU A 34 -8.77 -11.30 -10.52
C GLU A 34 -9.33 -10.19 -11.38
N LEU A 35 -10.63 -9.93 -11.24
CA LEU A 35 -11.25 -8.83 -11.98
C LEU A 35 -10.92 -7.50 -11.31
N VAL A 36 -10.82 -6.46 -12.14
CA VAL A 36 -10.49 -5.13 -11.65
C VAL A 36 -11.53 -4.66 -10.62
N LYS A 37 -12.80 -4.96 -10.84
CA LYS A 37 -13.84 -4.54 -9.91
C LYS A 37 -13.66 -5.17 -8.53
N GLU A 38 -13.11 -6.35 -8.46
CA GLU A 38 -12.82 -6.99 -7.18
C GLU A 38 -11.69 -6.29 -6.45
N ALA A 39 -10.68 -5.87 -7.20
CA ALA A 39 -9.57 -5.12 -6.63
C ALA A 39 -10.06 -3.77 -6.09
N ILE A 40 -10.90 -3.09 -6.85
CA ILE A 40 -11.46 -1.81 -6.43
C ILE A 40 -12.32 -1.98 -5.18
N PHE A 41 -13.11 -3.04 -5.13
CA PHE A 41 -13.94 -3.33 -3.96
C PHE A 41 -13.08 -3.55 -2.72
N ARG A 42 -12.00 -4.31 -2.87
CA ARG A 42 -11.08 -4.56 -1.74
C ARG A 42 -10.44 -3.26 -1.26
N ALA A 43 -10.04 -2.40 -2.20
CA ALA A 43 -9.48 -1.11 -1.84
C ALA A 43 -10.51 -0.24 -1.11
N SER A 44 -11.75 -0.22 -1.59
CA SER A 44 -12.79 0.59 -0.97
C SER A 44 -13.04 0.15 0.47
N ARG A 45 -13.00 -1.15 0.72
CA ARG A 45 -13.20 -1.65 2.07
C ARG A 45 -12.04 -1.30 2.99
N ARG A 46 -10.83 -1.44 2.50
CA ARG A 46 -9.65 -1.10 3.30
C ARG A 46 -9.62 0.38 3.64
N LEU A 47 -10.07 1.21 2.71
CA LEU A 47 -10.08 2.66 2.89
C LEU A 47 -11.31 3.17 3.62
N GLU A 48 -12.30 2.31 3.82
CA GLU A 48 -13.59 2.69 4.40
C GLU A 48 -14.21 3.83 3.59
N MET A 49 -14.24 3.65 2.31
CA MET A 49 -14.64 4.65 1.33
C MET A 49 -15.73 4.07 0.46
N PRO A 50 -16.71 4.87 0.01
CA PRO A 50 -17.74 4.37 -0.90
C PRO A 50 -17.11 3.79 -2.17
N LEU A 51 -17.70 2.71 -2.66
CA LEU A 51 -17.19 2.04 -3.86
C LEU A 51 -17.12 2.98 -5.06
N SER A 52 -18.12 3.83 -5.23
CA SER A 52 -18.15 4.77 -6.34
C SER A 52 -16.96 5.74 -6.27
N ARG A 53 -16.63 6.19 -5.05
CA ARG A 53 -15.51 7.10 -4.87
C ARG A 53 -14.18 6.39 -5.15
N ALA A 54 -14.04 5.16 -4.67
CA ALA A 54 -12.85 4.37 -4.92
C ALA A 54 -12.67 4.15 -6.43
N ARG A 55 -13.76 3.89 -7.14
CA ARG A 55 -13.71 3.71 -8.58
C ARG A 55 -13.26 4.99 -9.29
N ASP A 56 -13.80 6.13 -8.86
CA ASP A 56 -13.41 7.40 -9.46
C ASP A 56 -11.90 7.67 -9.28
N ILE A 57 -11.39 7.37 -8.10
CA ILE A 57 -9.97 7.55 -7.85
C ILE A 57 -9.15 6.56 -8.68
N TRP A 58 -9.61 5.32 -8.75
CA TRP A 58 -8.91 4.26 -9.47
C TRP A 58 -8.69 4.62 -10.93
N TYR A 59 -9.75 5.15 -11.56
CA TYR A 59 -9.68 5.48 -12.99
C TYR A 59 -9.23 6.91 -13.27
N GLY A 60 -8.97 7.68 -12.22
CA GLY A 60 -8.53 9.06 -12.40
C GLY A 60 -9.65 10.01 -12.78
N ASP A 61 -10.89 9.60 -12.53
CA ASP A 61 -12.07 10.42 -12.83
C ASP A 61 -12.39 11.43 -11.74
N ALA A 62 -11.80 11.26 -10.57
CA ALA A 62 -12.00 12.20 -9.49
C ALA A 62 -11.39 13.55 -9.85
N ARG A 63 -12.17 14.61 -9.70
CA ARG A 63 -11.69 15.94 -10.03
C ARG A 63 -10.72 16.47 -8.98
N ARG A 64 -10.92 16.06 -7.75
CA ARG A 64 -10.13 16.56 -6.66
C ARG A 64 -10.04 15.52 -5.57
N ILE A 65 -8.88 15.45 -4.95
CA ILE A 65 -8.64 14.57 -3.82
C ILE A 65 -8.37 15.46 -2.62
N ASP A 66 -9.18 15.36 -1.59
CA ASP A 66 -8.95 16.21 -0.43
C ASP A 66 -7.89 15.60 0.49
N ALA A 67 -7.43 16.38 1.45
CA ALA A 67 -6.34 15.97 2.34
C ALA A 67 -6.69 14.73 3.15
N ASN A 68 -7.95 14.62 3.58
CA ASN A 68 -8.38 13.45 4.34
C ASN A 68 -8.35 12.20 3.49
N GLU A 69 -8.76 12.31 2.25
CA GLU A 69 -8.71 11.18 1.32
C GLU A 69 -7.27 10.76 1.06
N MET A 70 -6.39 11.71 0.82
CA MET A 70 -4.98 11.40 0.61
C MET A 70 -4.38 10.71 1.83
N ASP A 71 -4.74 11.16 3.00
CA ASP A 71 -4.27 10.57 4.24
C ASP A 71 -4.74 9.12 4.38
N ARG A 72 -6.01 8.86 4.06
CA ARG A 72 -6.55 7.51 4.06
C ARG A 72 -5.84 6.62 3.05
N LEU A 73 -5.61 7.15 1.86
CA LEU A 73 -4.92 6.41 0.81
C LEU A 73 -3.51 6.04 1.25
N SER A 74 -2.80 6.96 1.84
CA SER A 74 -1.45 6.72 2.33
C SER A 74 -1.43 5.65 3.41
N ARG A 75 -2.35 5.74 4.36
CA ARG A 75 -2.44 4.76 5.43
C ARG A 75 -2.84 3.39 4.91
N GLY A 76 -3.80 3.35 3.98
CA GLY A 76 -4.22 2.09 3.38
C GLY A 76 -3.10 1.42 2.62
N ALA A 77 -2.29 2.20 1.91
CA ALA A 77 -1.15 1.67 1.18
C ALA A 77 -0.10 1.11 2.15
N GLU A 78 0.13 1.78 3.25
CA GLU A 78 1.05 1.29 4.28
C GLU A 78 0.55 0.00 4.91
N GLU A 79 -0.76 -0.09 5.18
CA GLU A 79 -1.35 -1.31 5.70
C GLU A 79 -1.19 -2.47 4.72
N ALA A 80 -1.40 -2.20 3.44
CA ALA A 80 -1.25 -3.22 2.41
C ALA A 80 0.19 -3.71 2.33
N GLU A 81 1.13 -2.78 2.42
CA GLU A 81 2.54 -3.12 2.40
C GLU A 81 2.92 -3.96 3.61
N LEU A 82 2.41 -3.60 4.78
CA LEU A 82 2.65 -4.35 5.99
C LEU A 82 2.05 -5.75 5.89
N ALA A 83 0.83 -5.86 5.40
CA ALA A 83 0.17 -7.15 5.23
C ALA A 83 0.95 -8.04 4.27
N ARG A 84 1.47 -7.46 3.20
CA ARG A 84 2.27 -8.20 2.24
C ARG A 84 3.56 -8.69 2.87
N GLY A 85 4.20 -7.84 3.68
CA GLY A 85 5.41 -8.22 4.39
C GLY A 85 5.16 -9.37 5.37
N LEU A 86 4.06 -9.29 6.11
CA LEU A 86 3.70 -10.34 7.05
C LEU A 86 3.40 -11.65 6.33
N ALA A 87 2.71 -11.59 5.19
CA ALA A 87 2.41 -12.79 4.41
C ALA A 87 3.69 -13.44 3.90
N ALA A 88 4.65 -12.64 3.47
CA ALA A 88 5.94 -13.16 3.02
C ALA A 88 6.69 -13.85 4.15
N LEU A 89 6.67 -13.26 5.34
CA LEU A 89 7.31 -13.87 6.51
C LEU A 89 6.65 -15.19 6.87
N GLU A 90 5.33 -15.23 6.82
CA GLU A 90 4.57 -16.44 7.12
C GLU A 90 4.94 -17.56 6.15
N PHE A 91 5.02 -17.22 4.87
CA PHE A 91 5.41 -18.18 3.85
C PHE A 91 6.81 -18.74 4.12
N LEU A 92 7.77 -17.88 4.44
CA LEU A 92 9.13 -18.30 4.72
C LEU A 92 9.22 -19.14 5.99
N LYS A 93 8.43 -18.78 7.00
CA LYS A 93 8.36 -19.53 8.23
C LYS A 93 7.84 -20.93 7.96
N ASP A 94 6.77 -21.06 7.18
CA ASP A 94 6.20 -22.37 6.85
C ASP A 94 7.20 -23.21 6.08
N ARG A 95 7.94 -22.61 5.15
CA ARG A 95 8.98 -23.32 4.43
C ARG A 95 10.09 -23.80 5.33
N ALA A 96 10.51 -22.96 6.27
CA ALA A 96 11.59 -23.33 7.20
C ALA A 96 11.16 -24.49 8.07
N VAL A 97 9.92 -24.48 8.55
CA VAL A 97 9.39 -25.56 9.36
C VAL A 97 9.29 -26.84 8.56
N ALA A 98 8.79 -26.76 7.32
CA ALA A 98 8.57 -27.93 6.49
C ALA A 98 9.88 -28.58 6.05
N SER A 99 10.87 -27.78 5.67
CA SER A 99 12.11 -28.31 5.12
C SER A 99 13.19 -28.57 6.15
N SER A 100 13.12 -27.88 7.28
CA SER A 100 14.13 -27.97 8.35
C SER A 100 15.54 -27.75 7.83
N SER A 101 15.69 -26.96 6.77
CA SER A 101 16.99 -26.73 6.17
C SER A 101 17.62 -25.47 6.73
N ASP A 102 18.95 -25.49 6.82
CA ASP A 102 19.69 -24.32 7.30
C ASP A 102 19.49 -23.11 6.39
N GLU A 103 19.38 -23.37 5.09
CA GLU A 103 19.20 -22.30 4.12
C GLU A 103 17.85 -21.62 4.30
N ALA A 104 16.80 -22.39 4.52
CA ALA A 104 15.46 -21.83 4.75
C ALA A 104 15.45 -21.01 6.03
N ILE A 105 16.12 -21.48 7.06
CA ILE A 105 16.22 -20.75 8.33
C ILE A 105 16.97 -19.43 8.15
N LYS A 106 18.05 -19.47 7.38
CA LYS A 106 18.81 -18.24 7.08
C LYS A 106 17.95 -17.23 6.33
N GLN A 107 17.18 -17.68 5.35
CA GLN A 107 16.30 -16.83 4.59
C GLN A 107 15.23 -16.19 5.49
N LEU A 108 14.67 -16.97 6.39
CA LEU A 108 13.67 -16.48 7.32
C LEU A 108 14.29 -15.42 8.25
N ARG A 109 15.48 -15.67 8.75
CA ARG A 109 16.17 -14.70 9.61
C ARG A 109 16.43 -13.39 8.90
N ALA A 110 16.92 -13.48 7.67
CA ALA A 110 17.21 -12.28 6.87
C ALA A 110 15.93 -11.49 6.62
N ALA A 111 14.84 -12.18 6.30
CA ALA A 111 13.56 -11.53 6.06
C ALA A 111 13.03 -10.86 7.32
N LEU A 112 13.18 -11.49 8.48
CA LEU A 112 12.76 -10.90 9.75
C LEU A 112 13.53 -9.63 10.06
N ILE A 113 14.84 -9.65 9.84
CA ILE A 113 15.65 -8.48 10.07
C ILE A 113 15.23 -7.33 9.16
N THR A 114 15.02 -7.64 7.89
CA THR A 114 14.56 -6.63 6.93
C THR A 114 13.20 -6.06 7.32
N PHE A 115 12.28 -6.94 7.69
CA PHE A 115 10.95 -6.53 8.09
C PHE A 115 11.00 -5.61 9.33
N GLN A 116 11.77 -5.99 10.33
CA GLN A 116 11.91 -5.19 11.53
C GLN A 116 12.53 -3.83 11.23
N ARG A 117 13.51 -3.79 10.34
CA ARG A 117 14.14 -2.54 9.98
C ARG A 117 13.17 -1.61 9.24
N ASP A 118 12.43 -2.16 8.27
CA ASP A 118 11.58 -1.36 7.41
C ASP A 118 10.27 -0.98 8.08
N PHE A 119 9.65 -1.91 8.80
CA PHE A 119 8.32 -1.69 9.37
C PHE A 119 8.34 -1.34 10.84
N GLY A 120 9.30 -1.86 11.59
CA GLY A 120 9.43 -1.53 12.99
C GLY A 120 9.62 -0.04 13.21
N ARG A 121 10.42 0.58 12.35
CA ARG A 121 10.67 2.01 12.42
C ARG A 121 9.39 2.80 12.16
N ARG A 122 8.60 2.37 11.19
CA ARG A 122 7.34 3.03 10.87
C ARG A 122 6.35 2.92 12.01
N LEU A 123 6.25 1.73 12.59
CA LEU A 123 5.35 1.50 13.71
C LEU A 123 5.75 2.35 14.91
N ALA A 124 7.04 2.46 15.17
CA ALA A 124 7.52 3.29 16.26
C ALA A 124 7.21 4.76 16.01
N SER A 125 7.37 5.21 14.77
CA SER A 125 7.03 6.57 14.39
C SER A 125 5.54 6.86 14.55
N SER A 126 4.71 5.89 14.22
CA SER A 126 3.26 6.06 14.29
C SER A 126 2.75 6.14 15.71
N ALA A 127 3.49 5.60 16.67
CA ALA A 127 3.09 5.58 18.05
C ALA A 127 3.14 6.96 18.70
N PHE A 128 3.84 7.87 18.06
CA PHE A 128 3.98 9.23 18.53
C PHE A 128 3.38 10.22 17.55
#